data_e05d8a29006d4dda35a08e8523ff095e
#
_entry.id   e05d8a29006d4dda35a08e8523ff095e
#
_cell.length_a   1.000
_cell.length_b   1.000
_cell.length_c   1.000
_cell.angle_alpha   90.00
_cell.angle_beta   90.00
_cell.angle_gamma   90.00
#
_symmetry.space_group_name_H-M   'P 1'
#
loop_
_entity.id
_entity.type
_entity.pdbx_description
1 polymer ?
#
loop_
_entity_poly.entity_id
_entity_poly.type
_entity_poly.pdbx_seq_one_letter_code
_entity_poly.pdbx_strand_id
1 'polypeptide(L)'
;ILHGISATKVSINHFDLEYLQCFCKYLEEKRKNKPVTINNRMAAIKSFMQYVAETAPEYSAISKRALMLPAQKHELPVMSFITKEFNALIQVCDTNTFIGARDKLMLLLMYNTGVRVSELLEIKVSDIHGADSVNHASVIIHGKGRKQREVPLWKTTVKYINKYLKTYTAECTD
;
A
#
# COMPACT_ATOMS: atom_id res chain seq x y z
N ILE A 1 24.11 -18.32 7.08
CA ILE A 1 25.09 -18.61 6.00
C ILE A 1 24.65 -19.92 5.38
N LEU A 2 23.97 -19.86 4.22
CA LEU A 2 23.61 -21.02 3.43
C LEU A 2 24.91 -21.58 2.79
N HIS A 3 25.15 -22.87 2.95
CA HIS A 3 26.32 -23.59 2.40
C HIS A 3 27.70 -23.09 2.88
N GLY A 4 27.80 -22.42 4.02
CA GLY A 4 29.10 -22.02 4.61
C GLY A 4 29.86 -20.92 3.84
N ILE A 5 29.27 -20.32 2.81
CA ILE A 5 29.91 -19.28 2.01
C ILE A 5 29.78 -17.93 2.71
N SER A 6 30.91 -17.27 2.96
CA SER A 6 30.91 -15.88 3.46
C SER A 6 30.29 -14.95 2.43
N ALA A 7 29.56 -13.91 2.88
CA ALA A 7 28.95 -12.90 2.00
C ALA A 7 29.97 -12.26 1.03
N THR A 8 31.22 -12.12 1.45
CA THR A 8 32.31 -11.56 0.63
C THR A 8 32.82 -12.50 -0.48
N LYS A 9 32.43 -13.79 -0.43
CA LYS A 9 32.84 -14.81 -1.41
C LYS A 9 31.69 -15.23 -2.32
N VAL A 10 30.51 -14.60 -2.18
CA VAL A 10 29.38 -14.86 -3.07
C VAL A 10 29.65 -14.28 -4.45
N SER A 11 29.55 -15.12 -5.49
CA SER A 11 29.67 -14.73 -6.90
C SER A 11 28.33 -14.97 -7.63
N ILE A 12 28.20 -14.45 -8.85
CA ILE A 12 27.01 -14.64 -9.68
C ILE A 12 26.72 -16.11 -9.91
N ASN A 13 27.74 -16.94 -10.02
CA ASN A 13 27.60 -18.40 -10.22
C ASN A 13 26.87 -19.12 -9.09
N HIS A 14 26.76 -18.50 -7.90
CA HIS A 14 26.02 -19.07 -6.79
C HIS A 14 24.49 -18.81 -6.89
N PHE A 15 24.03 -17.97 -7.82
CA PHE A 15 22.60 -17.69 -8.00
C PHE A 15 21.92 -18.68 -8.96
N ASP A 16 22.31 -19.95 -8.88
CA ASP A 16 21.63 -21.00 -9.63
C ASP A 16 20.26 -21.34 -9.05
N LEU A 17 19.48 -22.11 -9.79
CA LEU A 17 18.12 -22.45 -9.41
C LEU A 17 18.05 -23.23 -8.09
N GLU A 18 19.00 -24.15 -7.87
CA GLU A 18 19.04 -24.99 -6.67
C GLU A 18 19.32 -24.15 -5.42
N TYR A 19 20.31 -23.26 -5.50
CA TYR A 19 20.65 -22.35 -4.39
C TYR A 19 19.47 -21.44 -4.06
N LEU A 20 18.79 -20.90 -5.06
CA LEU A 20 17.62 -20.05 -4.83
C LEU A 20 16.44 -20.81 -4.23
N GLN A 21 16.24 -22.07 -4.60
CA GLN A 21 15.24 -22.95 -3.98
C GLN A 21 15.59 -23.22 -2.51
N CYS A 22 16.86 -23.53 -2.21
CA CYS A 22 17.33 -23.68 -0.84
C CYS A 22 17.17 -22.40 -0.01
N PHE A 23 17.42 -21.24 -0.62
CA PHE A 23 17.20 -19.96 0.03
C PHE A 23 15.72 -19.73 0.35
N CYS A 24 14.80 -20.04 -0.56
CA CYS A 24 13.36 -19.96 -0.28
C CYS A 24 12.96 -20.87 0.88
N LYS A 25 13.42 -22.12 0.92
CA LYS A 25 13.18 -23.06 2.03
C LYS A 25 13.74 -22.51 3.35
N TYR A 26 14.94 -21.95 3.35
CA TYR A 26 15.52 -21.32 4.53
C TYR A 26 14.65 -20.16 5.03
N LEU A 27 14.16 -19.31 4.14
CA LEU A 27 13.29 -18.20 4.51
C LEU A 27 11.97 -18.70 5.12
N GLU A 28 11.42 -19.79 4.62
CA GLU A 28 10.19 -20.38 5.10
C GLU A 28 10.39 -21.13 6.43
N GLU A 29 11.32 -22.08 6.49
CA GLU A 29 11.50 -23.02 7.60
C GLU A 29 12.23 -22.40 8.78
N LYS A 30 13.32 -21.66 8.52
CA LYS A 30 14.18 -21.10 9.59
C LYS A 30 13.79 -19.67 9.97
N ARG A 31 13.43 -18.84 8.98
CA ARG A 31 13.05 -17.44 9.22
C ARG A 31 11.55 -17.26 9.42
N LYS A 32 10.74 -18.30 9.19
CA LYS A 32 9.28 -18.28 9.31
C LYS A 32 8.62 -17.12 8.53
N ASN A 33 9.20 -16.79 7.39
CA ASN A 33 8.68 -15.73 6.54
C ASN A 33 7.40 -16.20 5.83
N LYS A 34 6.44 -15.28 5.68
CA LYS A 34 5.23 -15.52 4.89
C LYS A 34 5.55 -15.54 3.39
N PRO A 35 4.77 -16.24 2.55
CA PRO A 35 4.97 -16.32 1.09
C PRO A 35 5.16 -14.95 0.42
N VAL A 36 4.40 -13.93 0.82
CA VAL A 36 4.53 -12.55 0.32
C VAL A 36 5.94 -12.00 0.55
N THR A 37 6.48 -12.21 1.74
CA THR A 37 7.84 -11.73 2.09
C THR A 37 8.90 -12.48 1.28
N ILE A 38 8.73 -13.79 1.07
CA ILE A 38 9.63 -14.60 0.26
C ILE A 38 9.57 -14.11 -1.19
N ASN A 39 8.38 -13.92 -1.76
CA ASN A 39 8.21 -13.42 -3.11
C ASN A 39 8.84 -12.04 -3.31
N ASN A 40 8.70 -11.11 -2.37
CA ASN A 40 9.33 -9.80 -2.45
C ASN A 40 10.86 -9.87 -2.46
N ARG A 41 11.46 -10.75 -1.64
CA ARG A 41 12.92 -10.99 -1.64
C ARG A 41 13.39 -11.62 -2.94
N MET A 42 12.61 -12.58 -3.45
CA MET A 42 12.91 -13.22 -4.74
C MET A 42 12.73 -12.24 -5.91
N ALA A 43 11.80 -11.31 -5.85
CA ALA A 43 11.64 -10.26 -6.85
C ALA A 43 12.89 -9.37 -6.95
N ALA A 44 13.48 -8.99 -5.81
CA ALA A 44 14.73 -8.23 -5.79
C ALA A 44 15.90 -9.00 -6.44
N ILE A 45 16.04 -10.31 -6.10
CA ILE A 45 17.07 -11.15 -6.72
C ILE A 45 16.83 -11.29 -8.23
N LYS A 46 15.59 -11.51 -8.65
CA LYS A 46 15.24 -11.61 -10.07
C LYS A 46 15.54 -10.31 -10.84
N SER A 47 15.23 -9.16 -10.27
CA SER A 47 15.56 -7.87 -10.88
C SER A 47 17.08 -7.70 -11.05
N PHE A 48 17.86 -8.13 -10.05
CA PHE A 48 19.32 -8.13 -10.15
C PHE A 48 19.81 -9.11 -11.25
N MET A 49 19.26 -10.33 -11.30
CA MET A 49 19.64 -11.32 -12.33
C MET A 49 19.21 -10.88 -13.73
N GLN A 50 18.12 -10.15 -13.87
CA GLN A 50 17.74 -9.51 -15.13
C GLN A 50 18.80 -8.50 -15.57
N TYR A 51 19.21 -7.62 -14.68
CA TYR A 51 20.29 -6.67 -14.95
C TYR A 51 21.60 -7.37 -15.36
N VAL A 52 21.98 -8.45 -14.65
CA VAL A 52 23.16 -9.26 -15.00
C VAL A 52 23.04 -9.85 -16.39
N ALA A 53 21.86 -10.37 -16.78
CA ALA A 53 21.66 -10.94 -18.11
C ALA A 53 21.85 -9.92 -19.23
N GLU A 54 21.55 -8.64 -18.97
CA GLU A 54 21.66 -7.54 -19.93
C GLU A 54 23.08 -6.97 -20.00
N THR A 55 23.82 -6.96 -18.87
CA THR A 55 25.13 -6.29 -18.77
C THR A 55 26.33 -7.25 -18.86
N ALA A 56 26.12 -8.54 -18.59
CA ALA A 56 27.18 -9.56 -18.55
C ALA A 56 26.70 -10.85 -19.25
N PRO A 57 26.82 -10.90 -20.59
CA PRO A 57 26.30 -12.00 -21.41
C PRO A 57 26.81 -13.40 -21.00
N GLU A 58 28.01 -13.49 -20.44
CA GLU A 58 28.61 -14.73 -19.94
C GLU A 58 27.80 -15.40 -18.82
N TYR A 59 26.98 -14.63 -18.08
CA TYR A 59 26.09 -15.14 -17.03
C TYR A 59 24.63 -15.31 -17.47
N SER A 60 24.33 -15.11 -18.77
CA SER A 60 22.96 -15.15 -19.28
C SER A 60 22.25 -16.47 -18.99
N ALA A 61 22.97 -17.62 -19.06
CA ALA A 61 22.38 -18.93 -18.81
C ALA A 61 21.93 -19.11 -17.35
N ILE A 62 22.74 -18.65 -16.38
CA ILE A 62 22.40 -18.71 -14.95
C ILE A 62 21.27 -17.75 -14.65
N SER A 63 21.33 -16.54 -15.19
CA SER A 63 20.30 -15.53 -15.03
C SER A 63 18.93 -16.00 -15.52
N LYS A 64 18.86 -16.61 -16.71
CA LYS A 64 17.61 -17.17 -17.22
C LYS A 64 17.04 -18.25 -16.32
N ARG A 65 17.87 -19.14 -15.74
CA ARG A 65 17.42 -20.17 -14.80
C ARG A 65 16.87 -19.56 -13.50
N ALA A 66 17.54 -18.55 -12.95
CA ALA A 66 17.08 -17.85 -11.77
C ALA A 66 15.70 -17.19 -11.97
N LEU A 67 15.46 -16.63 -13.17
CA LEU A 67 14.20 -16.01 -13.52
C LEU A 67 13.03 -17.01 -13.63
N MET A 68 13.31 -18.28 -13.93
CA MET A 68 12.29 -19.34 -14.04
C MET A 68 11.70 -19.78 -12.70
N LEU A 69 12.31 -19.45 -11.55
CA LEU A 69 11.79 -19.85 -10.26
C LEU A 69 10.37 -19.26 -10.06
N PRO A 70 9.33 -20.09 -9.88
CA PRO A 70 7.98 -19.57 -9.70
C PRO A 70 7.83 -18.84 -8.37
N ALA A 71 6.93 -17.89 -8.33
CA ALA A 71 6.52 -17.27 -7.08
C ALA A 71 5.70 -18.26 -6.25
N GLN A 72 5.84 -18.19 -4.92
CA GLN A 72 5.00 -18.98 -4.03
C GLN A 72 3.54 -18.50 -4.12
N LYS A 73 2.62 -19.44 -4.30
CA LYS A 73 1.18 -19.13 -4.27
C LYS A 73 0.78 -18.70 -2.86
N HIS A 74 0.02 -17.65 -2.76
CA HIS A 74 -0.61 -17.22 -1.52
C HIS A 74 -1.97 -16.62 -1.83
N GLU A 75 -2.94 -16.96 -1.03
CA GLU A 75 -4.23 -16.31 -1.06
C GLU A 75 -4.22 -15.21 0.00
N LEU A 76 -4.49 -13.99 -0.43
CA LEU A 76 -4.79 -12.91 0.50
C LEU A 76 -6.28 -12.99 0.82
N PRO A 77 -6.66 -13.18 2.09
CA PRO A 77 -8.06 -13.04 2.43
C PRO A 77 -8.49 -11.62 2.08
N VAL A 78 -9.49 -11.52 1.22
CA VAL A 78 -10.12 -10.23 0.91
C VAL A 78 -10.96 -9.87 2.13
N MET A 79 -10.41 -9.04 3.00
CA MET A 79 -11.17 -8.45 4.10
C MET A 79 -11.88 -7.22 3.55
N SER A 80 -13.20 -7.27 3.53
CA SER A 80 -14.05 -6.12 3.24
C SER A 80 -14.93 -5.81 4.43
N PHE A 81 -15.04 -4.53 4.78
CA PHE A 81 -16.03 -4.10 5.76
C PHE A 81 -17.41 -4.08 5.11
N ILE A 82 -18.34 -4.82 5.69
CA ILE A 82 -19.75 -4.64 5.36
C ILE A 82 -20.25 -3.34 6.00
N THR A 83 -21.28 -2.74 5.43
CA THR A 83 -21.87 -1.46 5.90
C THR A 83 -22.18 -1.44 7.39
N LYS A 84 -22.64 -2.57 7.95
CA LYS A 84 -22.96 -2.69 9.37
C LYS A 84 -21.72 -2.55 10.27
N GLU A 85 -20.62 -3.21 9.90
CA GLU A 85 -19.34 -3.14 10.62
C GLU A 85 -18.73 -1.75 10.53
N PHE A 86 -18.77 -1.13 9.34
CA PHE A 86 -18.29 0.23 9.14
C PHE A 86 -19.09 1.22 9.99
N ASN A 87 -20.42 1.11 10.03
CA ASN A 87 -21.26 1.95 10.89
C ASN A 87 -20.92 1.79 12.37
N ALA A 88 -20.65 0.57 12.83
CA ALA A 88 -20.20 0.35 14.19
C ALA A 88 -18.86 1.03 14.49
N LEU A 89 -17.90 0.93 13.54
CA LEU A 89 -16.59 1.54 13.66
C LEU A 89 -16.67 3.07 13.79
N ILE A 90 -17.46 3.74 12.95
CA ILE A 90 -17.58 5.21 12.99
C ILE A 90 -18.35 5.72 14.22
N GLN A 91 -19.13 4.87 14.89
CA GLN A 91 -19.82 5.23 16.12
C GLN A 91 -18.89 5.28 17.33
N VAL A 92 -17.77 4.58 17.31
CA VAL A 92 -16.76 4.61 18.40
C VAL A 92 -16.04 5.96 18.46
N CYS A 93 -16.02 6.73 17.38
CA CYS A 93 -15.35 8.02 17.33
C CYS A 93 -16.12 9.06 18.16
N ASP A 94 -15.52 9.55 19.25
CA ASP A 94 -16.09 10.65 20.04
C ASP A 94 -15.98 11.98 19.30
N THR A 95 -17.07 12.40 18.68
CA THR A 95 -17.12 13.62 17.87
C THR A 95 -17.16 14.92 18.69
N ASN A 96 -17.17 14.83 20.01
CA ASN A 96 -17.02 16.00 20.89
C ASN A 96 -15.55 16.40 21.06
N THR A 97 -14.62 15.54 20.69
CA THR A 97 -13.18 15.81 20.67
C THR A 97 -12.70 16.08 19.26
N PHE A 98 -11.67 16.94 19.13
CA PHE A 98 -11.02 17.20 17.83
C PHE A 98 -10.51 15.89 17.18
N ILE A 99 -9.83 15.06 17.98
CA ILE A 99 -9.26 13.78 17.50
C ILE A 99 -10.35 12.85 16.99
N GLY A 100 -11.40 12.63 17.75
CA GLY A 100 -12.49 11.74 17.34
C GLY A 100 -13.29 12.27 16.16
N ALA A 101 -13.48 13.59 16.07
CA ALA A 101 -14.12 14.21 14.90
C ALA A 101 -13.25 14.05 13.64
N ARG A 102 -11.93 14.28 13.75
CA ARG A 102 -10.97 14.07 12.68
C ARG A 102 -10.97 12.61 12.22
N ASP A 103 -10.85 11.68 13.15
CA ASP A 103 -10.76 10.25 12.83
C ASP A 103 -12.02 9.75 12.13
N LYS A 104 -13.19 10.23 12.57
CA LYS A 104 -14.46 9.94 11.88
C LYS A 104 -14.48 10.49 10.46
N LEU A 105 -13.98 11.71 10.23
CA LEU A 105 -13.88 12.31 8.90
C LEU A 105 -12.96 11.48 8.01
N MET A 106 -11.79 11.08 8.51
CA MET A 106 -10.84 10.23 7.78
C MET A 106 -11.47 8.89 7.38
N LEU A 107 -12.15 8.23 8.30
CA LEU A 107 -12.85 6.96 8.02
C LEU A 107 -13.95 7.12 6.97
N LEU A 108 -14.75 8.19 7.05
CA LEU A 108 -15.79 8.48 6.06
C LEU A 108 -15.21 8.72 4.68
N LEU A 109 -14.13 9.51 4.57
CA LEU A 109 -13.44 9.77 3.30
C LEU A 109 -12.84 8.48 2.72
N MET A 110 -12.15 7.68 3.54
CA MET A 110 -11.58 6.42 3.10
C MET A 110 -12.65 5.46 2.57
N TYR A 111 -13.77 5.33 3.27
CA TYR A 111 -14.85 4.42 2.89
C TYR A 111 -15.59 4.91 1.64
N ASN A 112 -15.80 6.23 1.50
CA ASN A 112 -16.46 6.82 0.33
C ASN A 112 -15.60 6.73 -0.93
N THR A 113 -14.28 6.98 -0.81
CA THR A 113 -13.42 7.25 -1.98
C THR A 113 -12.41 6.14 -2.29
N GLY A 114 -12.20 5.19 -1.37
CA GLY A 114 -11.16 4.18 -1.50
C GLY A 114 -9.74 4.78 -1.52
N VAL A 115 -9.56 5.96 -0.93
CA VAL A 115 -8.28 6.67 -0.90
C VAL A 115 -7.25 5.94 -0.02
N ARG A 116 -5.99 5.94 -0.44
CA ARG A 116 -4.89 5.42 0.40
C ARG A 116 -4.62 6.38 1.55
N VAL A 117 -4.14 5.84 2.68
CA VAL A 117 -3.83 6.67 3.87
C VAL A 117 -2.88 7.81 3.53
N SER A 118 -1.83 7.58 2.75
CA SER A 118 -0.89 8.64 2.33
C SER A 118 -1.57 9.72 1.47
N GLU A 119 -2.42 9.33 0.54
CA GLU A 119 -3.19 10.27 -0.30
C GLU A 119 -4.20 11.06 0.53
N LEU A 120 -4.84 10.40 1.52
CA LEU A 120 -5.81 11.05 2.42
C LEU A 120 -5.17 12.18 3.23
N LEU A 121 -3.94 11.96 3.74
CA LEU A 121 -3.22 12.96 4.53
C LEU A 121 -2.76 14.18 3.71
N GLU A 122 -2.75 14.08 2.40
CA GLU A 122 -2.40 15.17 1.48
C GLU A 122 -3.61 15.98 1.01
N ILE A 123 -4.85 15.52 1.29
CA ILE A 123 -6.06 16.24 0.89
C ILE A 123 -6.15 17.57 1.59
N LYS A 124 -6.31 18.64 0.81
CA LYS A 124 -6.53 20.00 1.27
C LYS A 124 -8.01 20.38 1.14
N VAL A 125 -8.43 21.40 1.88
CA VAL A 125 -9.79 21.93 1.75
C VAL A 125 -10.06 22.42 0.32
N SER A 126 -9.04 22.96 -0.36
CA SER A 126 -9.12 23.40 -1.75
C SER A 126 -9.36 22.25 -2.76
N ASP A 127 -9.09 21.01 -2.38
CA ASP A 127 -9.33 19.84 -3.24
C ASP A 127 -10.80 19.36 -3.17
N ILE A 128 -11.59 19.94 -2.26
CA ILE A 128 -13.02 19.59 -2.10
C ILE A 128 -13.84 20.60 -2.87
N HIS A 129 -14.51 20.14 -3.91
CA HIS A 129 -15.31 20.97 -4.81
C HIS A 129 -16.79 20.77 -4.53
N GLY A 130 -17.57 21.82 -4.70
CA GLY A 130 -19.02 21.75 -4.64
C GLY A 130 -19.57 21.40 -3.23
N ALA A 131 -18.81 21.63 -2.16
CA ALA A 131 -19.27 21.34 -0.80
C ALA A 131 -20.54 22.11 -0.38
N ASP A 132 -20.80 23.24 -1.01
CA ASP A 132 -22.03 24.03 -0.80
C ASP A 132 -23.25 23.35 -1.42
N SER A 133 -23.04 22.51 -2.44
CA SER A 133 -24.08 21.75 -3.13
C SER A 133 -23.93 20.26 -2.83
N VAL A 134 -24.69 19.79 -1.85
CA VAL A 134 -24.66 18.38 -1.36
C VAL A 134 -24.84 17.33 -2.48
N ASN A 135 -25.32 17.73 -3.66
CA ASN A 135 -25.62 16.81 -4.77
C ASN A 135 -24.49 16.67 -5.79
N HIS A 136 -23.50 17.58 -5.80
CA HIS A 136 -22.45 17.64 -6.82
C HIS A 136 -21.04 17.78 -6.22
N ALA A 137 -20.89 17.43 -4.96
CA ALA A 137 -19.59 17.54 -4.30
C ALA A 137 -18.65 16.41 -4.73
N SER A 138 -17.39 16.76 -4.91
CA SER A 138 -16.31 15.84 -5.26
C SER A 138 -15.03 16.21 -4.52
N VAL A 139 -14.07 15.28 -4.51
CA VAL A 139 -12.73 15.51 -3.99
C VAL A 139 -11.68 15.11 -5.03
N ILE A 140 -10.66 15.97 -5.21
CA ILE A 140 -9.49 15.65 -6.03
C ILE A 140 -8.48 14.93 -5.16
N ILE A 141 -8.08 13.73 -5.58
CA ILE A 141 -7.09 12.91 -4.89
C ILE A 141 -5.82 12.88 -5.72
N HIS A 142 -4.71 13.26 -5.09
CA HIS A 142 -3.37 13.28 -5.67
C HIS A 142 -2.69 11.94 -5.47
N GLY A 143 -2.41 11.21 -6.55
CA GLY A 143 -1.79 9.89 -6.52
C GLY A 143 -0.32 9.90 -6.95
N LYS A 144 0.33 8.75 -6.84
CA LYS A 144 1.73 8.56 -7.24
C LYS A 144 1.96 8.97 -8.71
N GLY A 145 3.03 9.72 -8.97
CA GLY A 145 3.44 10.11 -10.33
C GLY A 145 2.62 11.27 -10.90
N ARG A 146 2.15 12.20 -10.06
CA ARG A 146 1.34 13.38 -10.44
C ARG A 146 -0.02 13.02 -11.07
N LYS A 147 -0.48 11.79 -10.90
CA LYS A 147 -1.81 11.39 -11.34
C LYS A 147 -2.85 11.94 -10.37
N GLN A 148 -3.91 12.52 -10.92
CA GLN A 148 -5.04 13.01 -10.14
C GLN A 148 -6.30 12.25 -10.54
N ARG A 149 -7.20 12.06 -9.59
CA ARG A 149 -8.53 11.54 -9.84
C ARG A 149 -9.56 12.32 -9.03
N GLU A 150 -10.66 12.61 -9.65
CA GLU A 150 -11.80 13.22 -9.00
C GLU A 150 -12.80 12.13 -8.60
N VAL A 151 -13.23 12.16 -7.34
CA VAL A 151 -14.16 11.16 -6.78
C VAL A 151 -15.38 11.87 -6.20
N PRO A 152 -16.60 11.47 -6.59
CA PRO A 152 -17.81 12.05 -6.04
C PRO A 152 -17.95 11.72 -4.55
N LEU A 153 -18.44 12.69 -3.79
CA LEU A 153 -18.68 12.55 -2.36
C LEU A 153 -20.15 12.26 -2.06
N TRP A 154 -20.38 11.32 -1.15
CA TRP A 154 -21.73 11.03 -0.67
C TRP A 154 -22.26 12.20 0.16
N LYS A 155 -23.58 12.40 0.11
CA LYS A 155 -24.27 13.47 0.88
C LYS A 155 -23.93 13.45 2.37
N THR A 156 -23.81 12.26 2.96
CA THR A 156 -23.43 12.08 4.37
C THR A 156 -22.01 12.54 4.65
N THR A 157 -21.08 12.24 3.76
CA THR A 157 -19.68 12.66 3.85
C THR A 157 -19.56 14.18 3.75
N VAL A 158 -20.25 14.80 2.78
CA VAL A 158 -20.26 16.26 2.58
C VAL A 158 -20.82 16.99 3.81
N LYS A 159 -21.96 16.51 4.33
CA LYS A 159 -22.53 17.09 5.57
C LYS A 159 -21.55 17.04 6.73
N TYR A 160 -20.79 15.94 6.85
CA TYR A 160 -19.82 15.80 7.92
C TYR A 160 -18.57 16.68 7.71
N ILE A 161 -18.07 16.79 6.47
CA ILE A 161 -17.01 17.72 6.09
C ILE A 161 -17.39 19.14 6.50
N ASN A 162 -18.56 19.62 6.07
CA ASN A 162 -19.02 20.98 6.38
C ASN A 162 -19.15 21.23 7.89
N LYS A 163 -19.66 20.23 8.63
CA LYS A 163 -19.73 20.31 10.09
C LYS A 163 -18.33 20.41 10.70
N TYR A 164 -17.40 19.56 10.26
CA TYR A 164 -16.03 19.53 10.75
C TYR A 164 -15.30 20.84 10.48
N LEU A 165 -15.35 21.34 9.26
CA LEU A 165 -14.74 22.60 8.87
C LEU A 165 -15.30 23.77 9.69
N LYS A 166 -16.63 23.86 9.81
CA LYS A 166 -17.27 24.91 10.61
C LYS A 166 -16.84 24.90 12.08
N THR A 167 -16.62 23.70 12.64
CA THR A 167 -16.30 23.57 14.08
C THR A 167 -14.83 23.80 14.36
N TYR A 168 -13.93 23.35 13.48
CA TYR A 168 -12.50 23.23 13.80
C TYR A 168 -11.56 24.09 12.94
N THR A 169 -12.04 24.67 11.81
CA THR A 169 -11.20 25.58 11.02
C THR A 169 -11.43 27.06 11.34
N ALA A 170 -12.47 27.40 12.06
CA ALA A 170 -12.67 28.78 12.54
C ALA A 170 -11.57 29.24 13.52
N GLU A 171 -10.82 28.32 14.11
CA GLU A 171 -9.72 28.62 15.05
C GLU A 171 -8.33 28.67 14.38
N CYS A 172 -8.23 28.38 13.07
CA CYS A 172 -6.97 28.33 12.32
C CYS A 172 -6.73 29.56 11.42
N THR A 173 -7.36 30.69 11.73
CA THR A 173 -7.13 31.96 11.03
C THR A 173 -6.33 32.90 11.90
N ASP A 174 -5.06 32.53 12.19
CA ASP A 174 -3.98 33.43 12.61
C ASP A 174 -2.68 33.02 11.94
#